data_56dfaab14290c6cdbb361014579a7c1d
#
_entry.id   56dfaab14290c6cdbb361014579a7c1d
#
_cell.length_a   1.000
_cell.length_b   1.000
_cell.length_c   1.000
_cell.angle_alpha   90.00
_cell.angle_beta   90.00
_cell.angle_gamma   90.00
#
_symmetry.space_group_name_H-M   'P 1'
#
loop_
_entity.id
_entity.type
_entity.pdbx_description
1 polymer ?
#
loop_
_entity_poly.entity_id
_entity_poly.type
_entity_poly.pdbx_seq_one_letter_code
_entity_poly.pdbx_strand_id
1 'polypeptide(L)'
;LHYHSAQYSDLSNQFKNSKVTFIQCDLTKDIELEDYFGHIDELDCLIYTSGTALYGMLQDMSDCDIDNSYALNVRQFIRLTRYFIDILRQSNNGRIIVISSIWGETGASLETIYSAMKSAQIGFVKALSQELALTSVTVNAITPGMVKGKMSDVWSKDELSNIVSELPQQRMIDPSEVAHACAYLCSTMSKSITGTVHKVNGGWYI
;
A
#
# COMPACT_ATOMS: atom_id res chain seq x y z
N LEU A 1 -2.14 -10.59 9.76
CA LEU A 1 -2.87 -9.45 9.19
C LEU A 1 -2.89 -8.30 10.18
N HIS A 2 -2.33 -7.14 9.81
CA HIS A 2 -2.43 -5.90 10.59
C HIS A 2 -3.77 -5.20 10.33
N TYR A 3 -4.35 -4.60 11.39
CA TYR A 3 -5.51 -3.71 11.30
C TYR A 3 -5.45 -2.61 12.39
N HIS A 4 -6.19 -1.52 12.21
CA HIS A 4 -6.25 -0.41 13.18
C HIS A 4 -7.64 -0.30 13.83
N SER A 5 -8.66 0.13 13.07
CA SER A 5 -9.98 0.52 13.61
C SER A 5 -11.13 -0.42 13.23
N ALA A 6 -10.88 -1.46 12.45
CA ALA A 6 -11.91 -2.45 12.14
C ALA A 6 -12.32 -3.23 13.40
N GLN A 7 -13.57 -3.71 13.44
CA GLN A 7 -13.99 -4.59 14.54
C GLN A 7 -13.41 -5.98 14.33
N TYR A 8 -12.82 -6.55 15.39
CA TYR A 8 -12.24 -7.90 15.34
C TYR A 8 -13.25 -8.97 14.90
N SER A 9 -14.50 -8.86 15.35
CA SER A 9 -15.60 -9.77 14.98
C SER A 9 -15.83 -9.83 13.47
N ASP A 10 -15.79 -8.67 12.81
CA ASP A 10 -16.02 -8.59 11.35
C ASP A 10 -14.85 -9.20 10.60
N LEU A 11 -13.63 -8.91 11.03
CA LEU A 11 -12.42 -9.50 10.44
C LEU A 11 -12.39 -11.01 10.65
N SER A 12 -12.67 -11.51 11.87
CA SER A 12 -12.65 -12.94 12.15
C SER A 12 -13.71 -13.71 11.35
N ASN A 13 -14.89 -13.12 11.13
CA ASN A 13 -15.92 -13.68 10.28
C ASN A 13 -15.51 -13.73 8.80
N GLN A 14 -14.89 -12.65 8.31
CA GLN A 14 -14.41 -12.57 6.93
C GLN A 14 -13.33 -13.62 6.62
N PHE A 15 -12.46 -13.90 7.59
CA PHE A 15 -11.31 -14.81 7.44
C PHE A 15 -11.49 -16.16 8.15
N LYS A 16 -12.72 -16.54 8.54
CA LYS A 16 -13.00 -17.76 9.34
C LYS A 16 -12.47 -19.06 8.76
N ASN A 17 -12.29 -19.13 7.44
CA ASN A 17 -11.77 -20.29 6.74
C ASN A 17 -10.27 -20.20 6.41
N SER A 18 -9.57 -19.18 6.93
CA SER A 18 -8.16 -18.92 6.68
C SER A 18 -7.38 -18.97 7.98
N LYS A 19 -6.13 -19.44 7.93
CA LYS A 19 -5.22 -19.37 9.07
C LYS A 19 -4.66 -17.94 9.14
N VAL A 20 -5.23 -17.09 9.99
CA VAL A 20 -4.86 -15.68 10.13
C VAL A 20 -4.61 -15.32 11.59
N THR A 21 -3.47 -14.69 11.86
CA THR A 21 -3.21 -13.99 13.11
C THR A 21 -3.49 -12.50 12.90
N PHE A 22 -4.26 -11.90 13.78
CA PHE A 22 -4.64 -10.48 13.71
C PHE A 22 -3.79 -9.66 14.67
N ILE A 23 -3.17 -8.60 14.17
CA ILE A 23 -2.35 -7.68 14.95
C ILE A 23 -2.98 -6.29 14.89
N GLN A 24 -3.42 -5.77 16.03
CA GLN A 24 -4.02 -4.44 16.12
C GLN A 24 -3.00 -3.42 16.60
N CYS A 25 -2.71 -2.42 15.80
CA CYS A 25 -1.94 -1.25 16.23
C CYS A 25 -2.23 -0.02 15.36
N ASP A 26 -1.94 1.15 15.90
CA ASP A 26 -2.04 2.43 15.18
C ASP A 26 -0.68 2.81 14.57
N LEU A 27 -0.56 2.61 13.26
CA LEU A 27 0.66 2.92 12.52
C LEU A 27 0.91 4.43 12.30
N THR A 28 0.01 5.31 12.75
CA THR A 28 0.31 6.76 12.78
C THR A 28 1.21 7.11 13.96
N LYS A 29 1.21 6.26 15.00
CA LYS A 29 1.98 6.48 16.23
C LYS A 29 3.41 5.95 16.12
N ASP A 30 4.24 6.42 17.02
CA ASP A 30 5.57 5.85 17.22
C ASP A 30 5.43 4.63 18.14
N ILE A 31 5.46 3.44 17.53
CA ILE A 31 5.31 2.15 18.21
C ILE A 31 6.62 1.40 18.21
N GLU A 32 6.86 0.60 19.24
CA GLU A 32 7.93 -0.39 19.23
C GLU A 32 7.48 -1.61 18.43
N LEU A 33 8.14 -1.86 17.29
CA LEU A 33 7.72 -2.92 16.37
C LEU A 33 7.84 -4.31 16.98
N GLU A 34 8.81 -4.51 17.87
CA GLU A 34 9.03 -5.75 18.59
C GLU A 34 7.81 -6.17 19.41
N ASP A 35 7.14 -5.21 20.08
CA ASP A 35 5.97 -5.50 20.91
C ASP A 35 4.80 -6.11 20.11
N TYR A 36 4.69 -5.75 18.83
CA TYR A 36 3.59 -6.18 17.96
C TYR A 36 3.98 -7.32 17.03
N PHE A 37 5.22 -7.35 16.57
CA PHE A 37 5.67 -8.22 15.48
C PHE A 37 6.79 -9.17 15.88
N GLY A 38 7.33 -9.10 17.10
CA GLY A 38 8.46 -9.89 17.59
C GLY A 38 8.23 -11.41 17.61
N HIS A 39 6.98 -11.85 17.46
CA HIS A 39 6.63 -13.27 17.36
C HIS A 39 6.67 -13.83 15.93
N ILE A 40 7.06 -13.00 14.93
CA ILE A 40 7.11 -13.38 13.52
C ILE A 40 8.56 -13.75 13.18
N ASP A 41 8.85 -15.05 13.17
CA ASP A 41 10.18 -15.59 12.91
C ASP A 41 10.41 -15.96 11.43
N GLU A 42 9.32 -16.10 10.67
CA GLU A 42 9.33 -16.45 9.24
C GLU A 42 8.40 -15.52 8.47
N LEU A 43 8.87 -14.98 7.34
CA LEU A 43 8.08 -14.11 6.48
C LEU A 43 8.52 -14.24 5.02
N ASP A 44 7.59 -14.63 4.15
CA ASP A 44 7.82 -14.66 2.70
C ASP A 44 7.38 -13.35 2.02
N CYS A 45 6.29 -12.74 2.48
CA CYS A 45 5.74 -11.56 1.83
C CYS A 45 5.37 -10.46 2.82
N LEU A 46 5.87 -9.25 2.61
CA LEU A 46 5.43 -8.02 3.26
C LEU A 46 4.61 -7.22 2.25
N ILE A 47 3.29 -7.15 2.45
CA ILE A 47 2.37 -6.37 1.61
C ILE A 47 1.88 -5.18 2.41
N TYR A 48 2.31 -3.98 2.05
CA TYR A 48 1.93 -2.75 2.73
C TYR A 48 0.77 -2.08 2.03
N THR A 49 -0.41 -2.14 2.66
CA THR A 49 -1.65 -1.57 2.13
C THR A 49 -2.16 -0.38 2.94
N SER A 50 -1.54 -0.12 4.11
CA SER A 50 -1.96 0.99 4.97
C SER A 50 -1.69 2.33 4.32
N GLY A 51 -2.66 3.23 4.38
CA GLY A 51 -2.55 4.56 3.83
C GLY A 51 -3.81 5.37 4.02
N THR A 52 -3.68 6.68 3.94
CA THR A 52 -4.79 7.63 3.96
C THR A 52 -4.52 8.71 2.91
N ALA A 53 -5.57 9.18 2.26
CA ALA A 53 -5.53 10.35 1.40
C ALA A 53 -5.93 11.59 2.20
N LEU A 54 -5.24 12.70 1.94
CA LEU A 54 -5.63 14.04 2.38
C LEU A 54 -6.08 14.81 1.14
N TYR A 55 -7.26 15.40 1.22
CA TYR A 55 -7.84 16.16 0.13
C TYR A 55 -8.08 17.61 0.57
N GLY A 56 -7.55 18.56 -0.18
CA GLY A 56 -7.69 19.99 0.06
C GLY A 56 -6.50 20.80 -0.47
N MET A 57 -6.61 22.13 -0.40
CA MET A 57 -5.51 23.01 -0.79
C MET A 57 -4.36 22.91 0.22
N LEU A 58 -3.13 22.99 -0.27
CA LEU A 58 -1.93 22.85 0.56
C LEU A 58 -1.89 23.81 1.74
N GLN A 59 -2.29 25.06 1.54
CA GLN A 59 -2.31 26.09 2.59
C GLN A 59 -3.32 25.83 3.71
N ASP A 60 -4.29 24.93 3.48
CA ASP A 60 -5.34 24.60 4.46
C ASP A 60 -4.97 23.33 5.27
N MET A 61 -3.86 22.69 4.93
CA MET A 61 -3.39 21.48 5.63
C MET A 61 -2.67 21.85 6.92
N SER A 62 -3.02 21.18 8.02
CA SER A 62 -2.29 21.33 9.28
C SER A 62 -0.99 20.51 9.29
N ASP A 63 0.00 20.96 10.09
CA ASP A 63 1.24 20.19 10.32
C ASP A 63 0.92 18.78 10.86
N CYS A 64 -0.10 18.65 11.70
CA CYS A 64 -0.54 17.36 12.23
C CYS A 64 -1.04 16.41 11.13
N ASP A 65 -1.79 16.92 10.14
CA ASP A 65 -2.25 16.12 9.00
C ASP A 65 -1.07 15.66 8.14
N ILE A 66 -0.10 16.56 7.91
CA ILE A 66 1.13 16.25 7.17
C ILE A 66 1.91 15.15 7.88
N ASP A 67 2.15 15.31 9.19
CA ASP A 67 2.91 14.35 10.01
C ASP A 67 2.23 12.98 10.07
N ASN A 68 0.91 12.94 10.27
CA ASN A 68 0.14 11.69 10.27
C ASN A 68 0.17 11.00 8.90
N SER A 69 0.05 11.77 7.82
CA SER A 69 0.14 11.24 6.46
C SER A 69 1.54 10.67 6.19
N TYR A 70 2.59 11.39 6.56
CA TYR A 70 3.97 10.90 6.47
C TYR A 70 4.17 9.65 7.31
N ALA A 71 3.74 9.66 8.57
CA ALA A 71 3.89 8.52 9.47
C ALA A 71 3.28 7.25 8.87
N LEU A 72 2.03 7.33 8.42
CA LEU A 72 1.31 6.16 7.92
C LEU A 72 1.79 5.74 6.53
N ASN A 73 1.92 6.66 5.57
CA ASN A 73 2.22 6.28 4.19
C ASN A 73 3.71 5.97 3.96
N VAL A 74 4.64 6.61 4.69
CA VAL A 74 6.08 6.52 4.40
C VAL A 74 6.87 5.93 5.56
N ARG A 75 6.86 6.59 6.72
CA ARG A 75 7.72 6.22 7.85
C ARG A 75 7.51 4.77 8.27
N GLN A 76 6.27 4.33 8.46
CA GLN A 76 6.00 2.97 8.93
C GLN A 76 6.25 1.91 7.86
N PHE A 77 6.03 2.22 6.59
CA PHE A 77 6.44 1.31 5.52
C PHE A 77 7.96 1.06 5.54
N ILE A 78 8.75 2.13 5.66
CA ILE A 78 10.22 2.02 5.75
C ILE A 78 10.63 1.27 7.03
N ARG A 79 10.03 1.58 8.19
CA ARG A 79 10.34 0.93 9.47
C ARG A 79 10.03 -0.57 9.44
N LEU A 80 8.85 -0.96 8.97
CA LEU A 80 8.46 -2.37 8.85
C LEU A 80 9.33 -3.11 7.84
N THR A 81 9.65 -2.49 6.71
CA THR A 81 10.57 -3.07 5.74
C THR A 81 11.94 -3.32 6.36
N ARG A 82 12.52 -2.33 7.04
CA ARG A 82 13.80 -2.46 7.74
C ARG A 82 13.76 -3.53 8.84
N TYR A 83 12.65 -3.62 9.57
CA TYR A 83 12.47 -4.60 10.65
C TYR A 83 12.45 -6.04 10.11
N PHE A 84 11.76 -6.28 9.00
CA PHE A 84 11.60 -7.61 8.45
C PHE A 84 12.63 -8.00 7.38
N ILE A 85 13.54 -7.10 6.99
CA ILE A 85 14.41 -7.32 5.82
C ILE A 85 15.29 -8.56 5.96
N ASP A 86 15.83 -8.82 7.15
CA ASP A 86 16.70 -9.98 7.38
C ASP A 86 15.91 -11.30 7.39
N ILE A 87 14.67 -11.29 7.89
CA ILE A 87 13.77 -12.44 7.83
C ILE A 87 13.36 -12.72 6.37
N LEU A 88 13.00 -11.68 5.62
CA LEU A 88 12.67 -11.80 4.18
C LEU A 88 13.85 -12.33 3.35
N ARG A 89 15.09 -11.97 3.70
CA ARG A 89 16.30 -12.47 3.02
C ARG A 89 16.56 -13.95 3.27
N GLN A 90 16.06 -14.51 4.36
CA GLN A 90 16.16 -15.95 4.67
C GLN A 90 15.14 -16.76 3.85
N SER A 91 14.07 -16.13 3.39
CA SER A 91 13.09 -16.79 2.51
C SER A 91 13.66 -17.00 1.10
N ASN A 92 13.34 -18.16 0.52
CA ASN A 92 13.63 -18.43 -0.89
C ASN A 92 12.72 -17.66 -1.87
N ASN A 93 11.72 -16.95 -1.34
CA ASN A 93 10.71 -16.22 -2.12
C ASN A 93 10.32 -14.91 -1.43
N GLY A 94 11.31 -14.14 -0.95
CA GLY A 94 11.06 -12.86 -0.27
C GLY A 94 10.38 -11.83 -1.18
N ARG A 95 9.29 -11.22 -0.70
CA ARG A 95 8.51 -10.22 -1.48
C ARG A 95 8.19 -9.01 -0.61
N ILE A 96 8.46 -7.83 -1.15
CA ILE A 96 8.01 -6.56 -0.55
C ILE A 96 7.14 -5.86 -1.60
N ILE A 97 5.89 -5.64 -1.25
CA ILE A 97 4.91 -4.99 -2.15
C ILE A 97 4.26 -3.83 -1.40
N VAL A 98 4.23 -2.67 -2.03
CA VAL A 98 3.49 -1.52 -1.50
C VAL A 98 2.37 -1.12 -2.46
N ILE A 99 1.19 -0.83 -1.89
CA ILE A 99 0.09 -0.24 -2.65
C ILE A 99 0.28 1.28 -2.63
N SER A 100 0.84 1.80 -3.72
CA SER A 100 1.00 3.23 -3.94
C SER A 100 -0.28 3.83 -4.58
N SER A 101 -0.15 4.66 -5.58
CA SER A 101 -1.25 5.31 -6.31
C SER A 101 -0.76 5.84 -7.64
N ILE A 102 -1.66 5.99 -8.61
CA ILE A 102 -1.39 6.78 -9.83
C ILE A 102 -0.91 8.20 -9.48
N TRP A 103 -1.41 8.78 -8.39
CA TRP A 103 -0.99 10.10 -7.93
C TRP A 103 0.46 10.13 -7.42
N GLY A 104 1.03 8.99 -7.09
CA GLY A 104 2.47 8.85 -6.84
C GLY A 104 3.32 8.92 -8.11
N GLU A 105 2.73 8.71 -9.28
CA GLU A 105 3.41 8.80 -10.57
C GLU A 105 3.24 10.17 -11.22
N THR A 106 2.05 10.77 -11.11
CA THR A 106 1.66 11.98 -11.86
C THR A 106 1.45 13.21 -10.97
N GLY A 107 1.12 13.00 -9.69
CA GLY A 107 0.56 14.05 -8.83
C GLY A 107 -0.90 14.37 -9.14
N ALA A 108 -1.59 14.99 -8.21
CA ALA A 108 -2.94 15.48 -8.39
C ALA A 108 -3.17 16.80 -7.64
N SER A 109 -3.97 17.69 -8.24
CA SER A 109 -4.46 18.90 -7.57
C SER A 109 -5.31 18.51 -6.37
N LEU A 110 -5.24 19.27 -5.29
CA LEU A 110 -5.90 19.04 -4.01
C LEU A 110 -5.42 17.78 -3.25
N GLU A 111 -4.49 17.02 -3.79
CA GLU A 111 -3.89 15.83 -3.17
C GLU A 111 -2.35 15.93 -3.11
N THR A 112 -1.82 17.13 -2.94
CA THR A 112 -0.36 17.42 -3.02
C THR A 112 0.43 16.58 -2.01
N ILE A 113 -0.01 16.52 -0.74
CA ILE A 113 0.67 15.78 0.32
C ILE A 113 0.57 14.27 0.03
N TYR A 114 -0.63 13.77 -0.29
CA TYR A 114 -0.83 12.36 -0.62
C TYR A 114 0.03 11.93 -1.81
N SER A 115 0.06 12.74 -2.87
CA SER A 115 0.91 12.50 -4.05
C SER A 115 2.38 12.42 -3.67
N ALA A 116 2.88 13.33 -2.83
CA ALA A 116 4.26 13.32 -2.35
C ALA A 116 4.58 12.03 -1.58
N MET A 117 3.69 11.60 -0.67
CA MET A 117 3.89 10.36 0.11
C MET A 117 3.87 9.12 -0.78
N LYS A 118 2.98 9.07 -1.77
CA LYS A 118 2.91 7.93 -2.71
C LYS A 118 4.09 7.90 -3.68
N SER A 119 4.60 9.06 -4.09
CA SER A 119 5.86 9.17 -4.86
C SER A 119 7.07 8.70 -4.04
N ALA A 120 7.12 9.03 -2.75
CA ALA A 120 8.18 8.56 -1.84
C ALA A 120 8.20 7.01 -1.75
N GLN A 121 7.04 6.35 -1.70
CA GLN A 121 6.96 4.88 -1.75
C GLN A 121 7.58 4.32 -3.04
N ILE A 122 7.29 4.92 -4.19
CA ILE A 122 7.83 4.50 -5.50
C ILE A 122 9.35 4.69 -5.53
N GLY A 123 9.85 5.83 -5.06
CA GLY A 123 11.29 6.09 -4.96
C GLY A 123 12.00 5.07 -4.06
N PHE A 124 11.42 4.78 -2.89
CA PHE A 124 11.94 3.78 -1.96
C PHE A 124 12.01 2.37 -2.58
N VAL A 125 10.95 1.94 -3.27
CA VAL A 125 10.90 0.64 -3.97
C VAL A 125 12.03 0.52 -4.99
N LYS A 126 12.22 1.56 -5.81
CA LYS A 126 13.28 1.55 -6.84
C LYS A 126 14.68 1.46 -6.23
N ALA A 127 14.94 2.21 -5.17
CA ALA A 127 16.24 2.21 -4.49
C ALA A 127 16.50 0.87 -3.78
N LEU A 128 15.54 0.40 -2.97
CA LEU A 128 15.70 -0.82 -2.21
C LEU A 128 15.83 -2.07 -3.11
N SER A 129 15.17 -2.09 -4.26
CA SER A 129 15.31 -3.19 -5.21
C SER A 129 16.75 -3.35 -5.72
N GLN A 130 17.51 -2.26 -5.82
CA GLN A 130 18.93 -2.31 -6.20
C GLN A 130 19.80 -2.81 -5.05
N GLU A 131 19.51 -2.42 -3.81
CA GLU A 131 20.24 -2.90 -2.63
C GLU A 131 20.06 -4.42 -2.42
N LEU A 132 18.88 -4.95 -2.76
CA LEU A 132 18.53 -6.35 -2.57
C LEU A 132 18.77 -7.22 -3.82
N ALA A 133 19.33 -6.67 -4.90
CA ALA A 133 19.46 -7.35 -6.20
C ALA A 133 20.23 -8.68 -6.16
N LEU A 134 21.15 -8.86 -5.19
CA LEU A 134 21.90 -10.10 -5.01
C LEU A 134 21.23 -11.09 -4.03
N THR A 135 19.99 -10.83 -3.65
CA THR A 135 19.19 -11.70 -2.75
C THR A 135 18.01 -12.32 -3.49
N SER A 136 17.24 -13.17 -2.78
CA SER A 136 15.96 -13.71 -3.28
C SER A 136 14.79 -12.72 -3.18
N VAL A 137 15.01 -11.54 -2.55
CA VAL A 137 13.95 -10.58 -2.26
C VAL A 137 13.67 -9.68 -3.47
N THR A 138 12.40 -9.57 -3.85
CA THR A 138 11.97 -8.58 -4.85
C THR A 138 11.11 -7.49 -4.19
N VAL A 139 11.23 -6.27 -4.70
CA VAL A 139 10.57 -5.08 -4.14
C VAL A 139 9.80 -4.37 -5.25
N ASN A 140 8.48 -4.27 -5.14
CA ASN A 140 7.64 -3.69 -6.19
C ASN A 140 6.54 -2.78 -5.61
N ALA A 141 6.08 -1.84 -6.43
CA ALA A 141 4.91 -1.02 -6.15
C ALA A 141 3.75 -1.38 -7.09
N ILE A 142 2.53 -1.27 -6.58
CA ILE A 142 1.32 -1.28 -7.39
C ILE A 142 0.71 0.11 -7.32
N THR A 143 0.31 0.66 -8.47
CA THR A 143 -0.31 1.98 -8.58
C THR A 143 -1.74 1.84 -9.11
N PRO A 144 -2.71 1.62 -8.20
CA PRO A 144 -4.10 1.59 -8.58
C PRO A 144 -4.60 2.96 -9.03
N GLY A 145 -5.59 2.94 -9.92
CA GLY A 145 -6.45 4.09 -10.18
C GLY A 145 -7.52 4.24 -9.09
N MET A 146 -8.72 4.65 -9.47
CA MET A 146 -9.84 4.80 -8.55
C MET A 146 -10.42 3.43 -8.15
N VAL A 147 -10.15 3.01 -6.92
CA VAL A 147 -10.60 1.72 -6.37
C VAL A 147 -11.89 1.92 -5.55
N LYS A 148 -12.84 0.98 -5.68
CA LYS A 148 -14.04 0.94 -4.83
C LYS A 148 -13.66 0.72 -3.36
N GLY A 149 -14.25 1.47 -2.44
CA GLY A 149 -14.04 1.31 -1.00
C GLY A 149 -14.09 2.62 -0.23
N LYS A 150 -13.76 2.58 1.04
CA LYS A 150 -13.93 3.71 1.97
C LYS A 150 -13.33 5.05 1.48
N MET A 151 -12.24 5.02 0.73
CA MET A 151 -11.62 6.24 0.20
C MET A 151 -12.46 6.86 -0.92
N SER A 152 -13.27 6.08 -1.61
CA SER A 152 -14.21 6.58 -2.64
C SER A 152 -15.59 6.91 -2.10
N ASP A 153 -15.93 6.47 -0.88
CA ASP A 153 -17.24 6.70 -0.26
C ASP A 153 -17.43 8.16 0.22
N VAL A 154 -16.39 8.98 0.15
CA VAL A 154 -16.46 10.43 0.46
C VAL A 154 -17.19 11.24 -0.62
N TRP A 155 -17.28 10.69 -1.85
CA TRP A 155 -17.91 11.34 -2.98
C TRP A 155 -19.42 11.05 -3.02
N SER A 156 -20.23 12.05 -3.34
CA SER A 156 -21.64 11.85 -3.64
C SER A 156 -21.81 10.96 -4.89
N LYS A 157 -23.00 10.39 -5.07
CA LYS A 157 -23.28 9.54 -6.24
C LYS A 157 -23.11 10.28 -7.57
N ASP A 158 -23.48 11.55 -7.61
CA ASP A 158 -23.39 12.36 -8.82
C ASP A 158 -21.93 12.71 -9.15
N GLU A 159 -21.14 13.12 -8.14
CA GLU A 159 -19.70 13.34 -8.31
C GLU A 159 -18.99 12.06 -8.75
N LEU A 160 -19.30 10.94 -8.12
CA LEU A 160 -18.73 9.65 -8.46
C LEU A 160 -19.08 9.24 -9.91
N SER A 161 -20.34 9.46 -10.32
CA SER A 161 -20.79 9.21 -11.70
C SER A 161 -20.02 10.06 -12.72
N ASN A 162 -19.81 11.34 -12.41
CA ASN A 162 -19.04 12.24 -13.26
C ASN A 162 -17.58 11.77 -13.39
N ILE A 163 -16.92 11.48 -12.25
CA ILE A 163 -15.54 10.98 -12.26
C ILE A 163 -15.45 9.67 -13.06
N VAL A 164 -16.36 8.74 -12.83
CA VAL A 164 -16.36 7.44 -13.53
C VAL A 164 -16.54 7.61 -15.04
N SER A 165 -17.35 8.57 -15.48
CA SER A 165 -17.56 8.85 -16.91
C SER A 165 -16.29 9.34 -17.63
N GLU A 166 -15.34 9.93 -16.88
CA GLU A 166 -14.06 10.41 -17.40
C GLU A 166 -12.99 9.30 -17.43
N LEU A 167 -13.21 8.19 -16.70
CA LEU A 167 -12.28 7.08 -16.72
C LEU A 167 -12.31 6.34 -18.07
N PRO A 168 -11.15 5.93 -18.62
CA PRO A 168 -11.13 5.23 -19.92
C PRO A 168 -12.01 3.98 -19.97
N GLN A 169 -12.06 3.20 -18.87
CA GLN A 169 -12.90 2.02 -18.77
C GLN A 169 -14.31 2.31 -18.23
N GLN A 170 -14.63 3.55 -17.92
CA GLN A 170 -15.92 4.01 -17.35
C GLN A 170 -16.38 3.16 -16.15
N ARG A 171 -15.46 2.72 -15.35
CA ARG A 171 -15.71 1.96 -14.11
C ARG A 171 -14.60 2.18 -13.11
N MET A 172 -14.91 2.02 -11.84
CA MET A 172 -13.90 1.91 -10.78
C MET A 172 -13.22 0.53 -10.81
N ILE A 173 -12.00 0.50 -10.33
CA ILE A 173 -11.24 -0.74 -10.11
C ILE A 173 -11.87 -1.51 -8.95
N ASP A 174 -12.07 -2.80 -9.13
CA ASP A 174 -12.46 -3.68 -8.03
C ASP A 174 -11.23 -4.00 -7.16
N PRO A 175 -11.33 -3.97 -5.81
CA PRO A 175 -10.22 -4.33 -4.93
C PRO A 175 -9.58 -5.69 -5.26
N SER A 176 -10.36 -6.65 -5.77
CA SER A 176 -9.88 -7.95 -6.20
C SER A 176 -8.87 -7.87 -7.37
N GLU A 177 -8.98 -6.87 -8.23
CA GLU A 177 -8.03 -6.68 -9.35
C GLU A 177 -6.64 -6.25 -8.80
N VAL A 178 -6.62 -5.40 -7.79
CA VAL A 178 -5.38 -5.03 -7.07
C VAL A 178 -4.81 -6.22 -6.31
N ALA A 179 -5.66 -6.97 -5.62
CA ALA A 179 -5.25 -8.19 -4.90
C ALA A 179 -4.68 -9.24 -5.85
N HIS A 180 -5.22 -9.38 -7.06
CA HIS A 180 -4.70 -10.30 -8.08
C HIS A 180 -3.30 -9.88 -8.54
N ALA A 181 -3.05 -8.58 -8.74
CA ALA A 181 -1.71 -8.08 -9.05
C ALA A 181 -0.72 -8.34 -7.90
N CYS A 182 -1.16 -8.19 -6.64
CA CYS A 182 -0.34 -8.59 -5.48
C CYS A 182 -0.01 -10.09 -5.53
N ALA A 183 -1.00 -10.94 -5.75
CA ALA A 183 -0.81 -12.40 -5.82
C ALA A 183 0.16 -12.80 -6.94
N TYR A 184 0.08 -12.15 -8.10
CA TYR A 184 1.03 -12.32 -9.20
C TYR A 184 2.46 -11.98 -8.76
N LEU A 185 2.67 -10.85 -8.10
CA LEU A 185 3.99 -10.43 -7.62
C LEU A 185 4.52 -11.31 -6.48
N CYS A 186 3.64 -11.93 -5.68
CA CYS A 186 4.00 -12.90 -4.64
C CYS A 186 4.41 -14.26 -5.22
N SER A 187 4.08 -14.56 -6.47
CA SER A 187 4.37 -15.83 -7.11
C SER A 187 5.88 -16.09 -7.19
N THR A 188 6.26 -17.38 -7.08
CA THR A 188 7.64 -17.83 -7.34
C THR A 188 8.08 -17.60 -8.80
N MET A 189 7.12 -17.45 -9.72
CA MET A 189 7.38 -17.15 -11.13
C MET A 189 7.76 -15.69 -11.37
N SER A 190 7.54 -14.79 -10.39
CA SER A 190 7.83 -13.36 -10.50
C SER A 190 9.22 -12.97 -9.95
N LYS A 191 10.12 -13.92 -9.80
CA LYS A 191 11.47 -13.72 -9.19
C LYS A 191 12.37 -12.72 -9.92
N SER A 192 12.10 -12.43 -11.18
CA SER A 192 12.86 -11.45 -11.97
C SER A 192 12.16 -10.09 -12.06
N ILE A 193 11.04 -9.91 -11.33
CA ILE A 193 10.27 -8.66 -11.32
C ILE A 193 10.61 -7.92 -10.02
N THR A 194 11.46 -6.91 -10.12
CA THR A 194 11.86 -6.08 -8.98
C THR A 194 12.12 -4.64 -9.40
N GLY A 195 11.89 -3.68 -8.51
CA GLY A 195 12.03 -2.24 -8.78
C GLY A 195 10.94 -1.67 -9.71
N THR A 196 9.87 -2.42 -9.97
CA THR A 196 8.85 -2.05 -10.95
C THR A 196 7.64 -1.38 -10.30
N VAL A 197 6.93 -0.62 -11.14
CA VAL A 197 5.65 0.02 -10.79
C VAL A 197 4.58 -0.60 -11.67
N HIS A 198 3.69 -1.39 -11.06
CA HIS A 198 2.62 -2.10 -11.74
C HIS A 198 1.34 -1.28 -11.71
N LYS A 199 0.92 -0.80 -12.87
CA LYS A 199 -0.30 -0.02 -13.03
C LYS A 199 -1.53 -0.93 -13.02
N VAL A 200 -2.49 -0.64 -12.12
CA VAL A 200 -3.82 -1.25 -12.09
C VAL A 200 -4.83 -0.10 -12.11
N ASN A 201 -4.93 0.59 -13.24
CA ASN A 201 -5.61 1.88 -13.32
C ASN A 201 -6.61 2.00 -14.49
N GLY A 202 -6.89 0.89 -15.19
CA GLY A 202 -7.82 0.90 -16.31
C GLY A 202 -7.41 1.80 -17.49
N GLY A 203 -6.11 2.11 -17.62
CA GLY A 203 -5.59 3.00 -18.66
C GLY A 203 -5.74 4.49 -18.34
N TRP A 204 -6.12 4.84 -17.11
CA TRP A 204 -6.29 6.27 -16.72
C TRP A 204 -5.00 7.06 -16.86
N TYR A 205 -3.86 6.44 -16.55
CA TYR A 205 -2.52 6.98 -16.82
C TYR A 205 -1.62 5.89 -17.42
N ILE A 206 -0.88 6.28 -18.45
CA ILE A 206 0.00 5.39 -19.20
C ILE A 206 1.47 5.75 -18.90
#